data_18d80eec8e3fef0f682cdc1d05768750
#
_entry.id   18d80eec8e3fef0f682cdc1d05768750
#
_cell.length_a   1.000
_cell.length_b   1.000
_cell.length_c   1.000
_cell.angle_alpha   90.00
_cell.angle_beta   90.00
_cell.angle_gamma   90.00
#
_symmetry.space_group_name_H-M   'P 1'
#
loop_
_entity.id
_entity.type
_entity.pdbx_description
1 polymer ?
#
loop_
_entity_poly.entity_id
_entity_poly.type
_entity_poly.pdbx_seq_one_letter_code
_entity_poly.pdbx_strand_id
1 'polypeptide(L)'
;MNPNPPDTASPQSNNQPAHQPIHPSPAPVSNDTGAPFLISLAIAVLVLFGVLHFHFVVLFVSILMTYCLIEGANAMLGKALGGRLQHKHVHLISALSVALAVCAMLGIAVYAGYTKINLAEFEAMYHRLPQILASYGVDKYLPEEINIGEEISAFFKTHSANIMQAGKKSVTSFVYILIGIIVGIMLKTHVVHSKQAQYTGFLSESLIKRLSGFKTSFKDVFVAQVKISTVNTLLTALYLFVALPAAGISLPFKTTLTCLVFFAGLIPVIGNLISNTAVVIISLGNSLTAGIVSLIFLVVIHKAEYFLNAKIIGEQVNAKAFELLLVMIVFEHLFGIGGIVLAPVCYAYLKKELMAHRIIG
;
A
#
# COMPACT_ATOMS: atom_id res chain seq x y z
N MET A 1 -64.92 69.13 -8.96
CA MET A 1 -63.51 69.17 -8.50
C MET A 1 -63.44 68.25 -7.30
N ASN A 2 -62.84 67.12 -7.46
CA ASN A 2 -62.77 66.05 -6.47
C ASN A 2 -61.36 65.57 -6.40
N PRO A 3 -60.66 65.61 -5.27
CA PRO A 3 -59.38 64.93 -5.13
C PRO A 3 -59.55 63.61 -4.37
N ASN A 4 -59.09 62.53 -4.95
CA ASN A 4 -58.98 61.19 -4.35
C ASN A 4 -58.05 61.15 -3.15
N PRO A 5 -58.33 60.30 -2.13
CA PRO A 5 -57.45 60.05 -1.02
C PRO A 5 -56.33 59.05 -1.37
N PRO A 6 -55.20 59.07 -0.66
CA PRO A 6 -54.03 58.22 -0.98
C PRO A 6 -54.18 56.78 -0.51
N ASP A 7 -53.72 55.85 -1.35
CA ASP A 7 -53.60 54.40 -1.09
C ASP A 7 -52.72 54.09 0.09
N THR A 8 -53.25 53.36 1.07
CA THR A 8 -52.52 52.72 2.16
C THR A 8 -51.88 51.42 1.66
N ALA A 9 -50.58 51.43 1.45
CA ALA A 9 -49.82 50.20 1.16
C ALA A 9 -49.74 49.28 2.36
N SER A 10 -50.26 48.06 2.21
CA SER A 10 -50.10 46.94 3.12
C SER A 10 -48.67 46.40 3.08
N PRO A 11 -48.04 45.98 4.20
CA PRO A 11 -46.72 45.33 4.15
C PRO A 11 -46.83 43.93 3.60
N GLN A 12 -46.17 43.70 2.45
CA GLN A 12 -45.97 42.36 1.91
C GLN A 12 -45.12 41.51 2.86
N SER A 13 -45.70 40.45 3.37
CA SER A 13 -45.00 39.43 4.15
C SER A 13 -44.00 38.68 3.22
N ASN A 14 -42.73 38.86 3.50
CA ASN A 14 -41.62 38.23 2.81
C ASN A 14 -41.50 36.76 3.26
N ASN A 15 -42.34 35.87 2.76
CA ASN A 15 -42.20 34.44 2.90
C ASN A 15 -41.12 33.92 1.97
N GLN A 16 -39.86 34.03 2.36
CA GLN A 16 -38.80 33.22 1.75
C GLN A 16 -39.02 31.75 2.17
N PRO A 17 -39.15 30.80 1.23
CA PRO A 17 -39.19 29.39 1.56
C PRO A 17 -37.86 28.99 2.18
N ALA A 18 -37.91 28.33 3.34
CA ALA A 18 -36.78 27.77 4.03
C ALA A 18 -35.92 26.93 3.07
N HIS A 19 -34.62 27.21 3.03
CA HIS A 19 -33.65 26.41 2.31
C HIS A 19 -33.72 24.97 2.77
N GLN A 20 -34.40 24.13 1.97
CA GLN A 20 -34.27 22.68 2.10
C GLN A 20 -32.82 22.31 1.76
N PRO A 21 -32.16 21.46 2.57
CA PRO A 21 -30.83 20.96 2.22
C PRO A 21 -30.95 20.22 0.89
N ILE A 22 -30.19 20.68 -0.10
CA ILE A 22 -30.05 20.04 -1.40
C ILE A 22 -29.39 18.68 -1.14
N HIS A 23 -30.20 17.62 -1.03
CA HIS A 23 -29.68 16.27 -1.13
C HIS A 23 -29.04 16.13 -2.51
N PRO A 24 -27.76 15.73 -2.60
CA PRO A 24 -27.15 15.51 -3.91
C PRO A 24 -28.00 14.48 -4.65
N SER A 25 -28.49 14.85 -5.82
CA SER A 25 -29.23 13.98 -6.74
C SER A 25 -28.41 12.70 -6.92
N PRO A 26 -29.01 11.51 -6.77
CA PRO A 26 -28.29 10.27 -7.00
C PRO A 26 -27.73 10.30 -8.42
N ALA A 27 -26.44 10.00 -8.56
CA ALA A 27 -25.76 9.93 -9.85
C ALA A 27 -26.58 9.06 -10.82
N PRO A 28 -26.68 9.44 -12.11
CA PRO A 28 -27.47 8.70 -13.08
C PRO A 28 -27.00 7.25 -13.10
N VAL A 29 -27.93 6.33 -12.84
CA VAL A 29 -27.71 4.88 -12.93
C VAL A 29 -27.33 4.58 -14.37
N SER A 30 -26.10 4.15 -14.61
CA SER A 30 -25.70 3.69 -15.94
C SER A 30 -26.46 2.39 -16.23
N ASN A 31 -27.37 2.42 -17.22
CA ASN A 31 -28.09 1.24 -17.71
C ASN A 31 -27.19 0.26 -18.49
N ASP A 32 -25.93 0.11 -18.08
CA ASP A 32 -24.93 -0.78 -18.69
C ASP A 32 -25.13 -2.25 -18.25
N THR A 33 -26.34 -2.80 -18.46
CA THR A 33 -26.65 -4.22 -18.15
C THR A 33 -26.63 -5.12 -19.39
N GLY A 34 -26.14 -4.63 -20.52
CA GLY A 34 -26.13 -5.37 -21.80
C GLY A 34 -24.91 -6.28 -22.01
N ALA A 35 -24.91 -6.98 -23.14
CA ALA A 35 -23.81 -7.87 -23.57
C ALA A 35 -22.40 -7.24 -23.45
N PRO A 36 -22.15 -5.96 -23.78
CA PRO A 36 -20.82 -5.35 -23.63
C PRO A 36 -20.35 -5.18 -22.20
N PHE A 37 -21.27 -5.01 -21.24
CA PHE A 37 -20.95 -5.03 -19.82
C PHE A 37 -20.35 -6.39 -19.42
N LEU A 38 -21.03 -7.49 -19.79
CA LEU A 38 -20.56 -8.84 -19.47
C LEU A 38 -19.25 -9.18 -20.19
N ILE A 39 -19.10 -8.80 -21.45
CA ILE A 39 -17.88 -9.02 -22.23
C ILE A 39 -16.71 -8.23 -21.63
N SER A 40 -16.90 -6.95 -21.32
CA SER A 40 -15.86 -6.12 -20.71
C SER A 40 -15.45 -6.62 -19.32
N LEU A 41 -16.41 -7.15 -18.53
CA LEU A 41 -16.15 -7.76 -17.24
C LEU A 41 -15.34 -9.05 -17.40
N ALA A 42 -15.74 -9.91 -18.34
CA ALA A 42 -15.02 -11.16 -18.62
C ALA A 42 -13.58 -10.88 -19.07
N ILE A 43 -13.35 -9.90 -19.94
CA ILE A 43 -12.01 -9.48 -20.37
C ILE A 43 -11.20 -8.97 -19.16
N ALA A 44 -11.77 -8.10 -18.33
CA ALA A 44 -11.07 -7.58 -17.16
C ALA A 44 -10.68 -8.69 -16.16
N VAL A 45 -11.57 -9.64 -15.90
CA VAL A 45 -11.32 -10.81 -15.05
C VAL A 45 -10.23 -11.69 -15.67
N LEU A 46 -10.28 -11.95 -16.97
CA LEU A 46 -9.30 -12.78 -17.67
C LEU A 46 -7.92 -12.15 -17.67
N VAL A 47 -7.82 -10.83 -17.88
CA VAL A 47 -6.54 -10.10 -17.79
C VAL A 47 -5.99 -10.16 -16.37
N LEU A 48 -6.82 -9.93 -15.36
CA LEU A 48 -6.39 -9.98 -13.95
C LEU A 48 -5.97 -11.40 -13.54
N PHE A 49 -6.72 -12.41 -13.96
CA PHE A 49 -6.35 -13.81 -13.77
C PHE A 49 -5.00 -14.11 -14.43
N GLY A 50 -4.77 -13.66 -15.66
CA GLY A 50 -3.48 -13.81 -16.35
C GLY A 50 -2.33 -13.14 -15.59
N VAL A 51 -2.52 -11.92 -15.09
CA VAL A 51 -1.52 -11.21 -14.28
C VAL A 51 -1.15 -12.01 -13.02
N LEU A 52 -2.14 -12.58 -12.34
CA LEU A 52 -1.95 -13.37 -11.13
C LEU A 52 -1.32 -14.74 -11.44
N HIS A 53 -1.84 -15.45 -12.42
CA HIS A 53 -1.40 -16.81 -12.80
C HIS A 53 0.03 -16.84 -13.34
N PHE A 54 0.41 -15.87 -14.18
CA PHE A 54 1.75 -15.76 -14.76
C PHE A 54 2.74 -15.00 -13.87
N HIS A 55 2.38 -14.67 -12.63
CA HIS A 55 3.22 -13.96 -11.67
C HIS A 55 3.70 -12.56 -12.12
N PHE A 56 2.94 -11.88 -12.98
CA PHE A 56 3.24 -10.51 -13.42
C PHE A 56 2.76 -9.43 -12.44
N VAL A 57 2.44 -9.81 -11.20
CA VAL A 57 1.92 -8.88 -10.19
C VAL A 57 2.88 -7.73 -9.94
N VAL A 58 4.18 -7.99 -9.82
CA VAL A 58 5.20 -6.94 -9.58
C VAL A 58 5.23 -5.94 -10.73
N LEU A 59 5.20 -6.41 -11.98
CA LEU A 59 5.14 -5.57 -13.16
C LEU A 59 3.86 -4.73 -13.18
N PHE A 60 2.71 -5.36 -12.98
CA PHE A 60 1.40 -4.71 -13.02
C PHE A 60 1.23 -3.65 -11.93
N VAL A 61 1.62 -3.98 -10.70
CA VAL A 61 1.62 -3.03 -9.57
C VAL A 61 2.56 -1.86 -9.84
N SER A 62 3.75 -2.11 -10.40
CA SER A 62 4.72 -1.05 -10.74
C SER A 62 4.18 -0.10 -11.81
N ILE A 63 3.47 -0.60 -12.82
CA ILE A 63 2.80 0.22 -13.83
C ILE A 63 1.75 1.12 -13.19
N LEU A 64 0.84 0.55 -12.40
CA LEU A 64 -0.23 1.28 -11.74
C LEU A 64 0.30 2.30 -10.72
N MET A 65 1.30 1.90 -9.95
CA MET A 65 1.95 2.76 -8.97
C MET A 65 2.60 3.97 -9.64
N THR A 66 3.39 3.75 -10.69
CA THR A 66 4.03 4.83 -11.45
C THR A 66 2.98 5.77 -12.05
N TYR A 67 1.93 5.21 -12.64
CA TYR A 67 0.81 6.00 -13.17
C TYR A 67 0.16 6.88 -12.11
N CYS A 68 -0.14 6.33 -10.93
CA CYS A 68 -0.76 7.06 -9.81
C CYS A 68 0.19 8.11 -9.19
N LEU A 69 1.48 7.80 -9.09
CA LEU A 69 2.48 8.75 -8.58
C LEU A 69 2.62 9.97 -9.50
N ILE A 70 2.65 9.75 -10.83
CA ILE A 70 2.69 10.87 -11.80
C ILE A 70 1.40 11.70 -11.71
N GLU A 71 0.24 11.05 -11.53
CA GLU A 71 -1.03 11.76 -11.34
C GLU A 71 -1.03 12.64 -10.08
N GLY A 72 -0.51 12.12 -8.98
CA GLY A 72 -0.31 12.85 -7.73
C GLY A 72 0.67 14.02 -7.87
N ALA A 73 1.84 13.77 -8.49
CA ALA A 73 2.84 14.79 -8.76
C ALA A 73 2.31 15.91 -9.67
N ASN A 74 1.54 15.57 -10.70
CA ASN A 74 0.88 16.54 -11.56
C ASN A 74 -0.09 17.45 -10.78
N ALA A 75 -0.87 16.86 -9.88
CA ALA A 75 -1.81 17.61 -9.05
C ALA A 75 -1.08 18.57 -8.08
N MET A 76 0.02 18.13 -7.48
CA MET A 76 0.83 18.92 -6.57
C MET A 76 1.56 20.05 -7.30
N LEU A 77 2.26 19.75 -8.40
CA LEU A 77 2.97 20.72 -9.22
C LEU A 77 2.02 21.74 -9.88
N GLY A 78 0.86 21.29 -10.36
CA GLY A 78 -0.15 22.17 -10.92
C GLY A 78 -0.67 23.20 -9.92
N LYS A 79 -0.85 22.80 -8.65
CA LYS A 79 -1.22 23.71 -7.55
C LYS A 79 -0.06 24.65 -7.20
N ALA A 80 1.18 24.14 -7.08
CA ALA A 80 2.34 24.92 -6.69
C ALA A 80 2.74 25.98 -7.75
N LEU A 81 2.59 25.64 -9.03
CA LEU A 81 2.98 26.51 -10.14
C LEU A 81 1.87 27.49 -10.59
N GLY A 82 0.67 27.39 -10.00
CA GLY A 82 -0.43 28.34 -10.21
C GLY A 82 -0.81 28.59 -11.67
N GLY A 83 -0.67 27.57 -12.56
CA GLY A 83 -0.99 27.69 -13.99
C GLY A 83 0.09 28.41 -14.83
N ARG A 84 1.25 28.77 -14.27
CA ARG A 84 2.34 29.43 -14.99
C ARG A 84 2.99 28.61 -16.09
N LEU A 85 2.87 27.28 -16.02
CA LEU A 85 3.40 26.37 -17.03
C LEU A 85 2.29 25.68 -17.82
N GLN A 86 2.54 25.47 -19.12
CA GLN A 86 1.64 24.66 -19.94
C GLN A 86 1.49 23.27 -19.36
N HIS A 87 0.30 22.71 -19.42
CA HIS A 87 -0.04 21.39 -18.88
C HIS A 87 0.91 20.26 -19.34
N LYS A 88 1.43 20.37 -20.57
CA LYS A 88 2.41 19.45 -21.15
C LYS A 88 3.75 19.45 -20.40
N HIS A 89 4.26 20.62 -20.03
CA HIS A 89 5.52 20.75 -19.29
C HIS A 89 5.37 20.26 -17.83
N VAL A 90 4.27 20.58 -17.17
CA VAL A 90 3.97 20.07 -15.82
C VAL A 90 3.97 18.54 -15.84
N HIS A 91 3.35 17.93 -16.85
CA HIS A 91 3.31 16.49 -16.99
C HIS A 91 4.70 15.86 -17.19
N LEU A 92 5.52 16.44 -18.06
CA LEU A 92 6.87 15.94 -18.32
C LEU A 92 7.77 16.05 -17.06
N ILE A 93 7.71 17.19 -16.37
CA ILE A 93 8.45 17.41 -15.11
C ILE A 93 8.01 16.41 -14.05
N SER A 94 6.70 16.18 -13.91
CA SER A 94 6.18 15.19 -12.96
C SER A 94 6.63 13.77 -13.29
N ALA A 95 6.61 13.38 -14.57
CA ALA A 95 7.06 12.06 -14.99
C ALA A 95 8.54 11.85 -14.70
N LEU A 96 9.38 12.84 -15.04
CA LEU A 96 10.83 12.79 -14.77
C LEU A 96 11.14 12.80 -13.27
N SER A 97 10.45 13.63 -12.47
CA SER A 97 10.65 13.69 -11.03
C SER A 97 10.27 12.38 -10.34
N VAL A 98 9.16 11.75 -10.75
CA VAL A 98 8.76 10.44 -10.22
C VAL A 98 9.74 9.35 -10.62
N ALA A 99 10.17 9.31 -11.89
CA ALA A 99 11.18 8.35 -12.36
C ALA A 99 12.49 8.49 -11.57
N LEU A 100 12.99 9.72 -11.41
CA LEU A 100 14.20 10.00 -10.64
C LEU A 100 14.06 9.62 -9.17
N ALA A 101 12.93 9.97 -8.55
CA ALA A 101 12.67 9.65 -7.14
C ALA A 101 12.62 8.12 -6.90
N VAL A 102 11.94 7.36 -7.77
CA VAL A 102 11.86 5.90 -7.65
C VAL A 102 13.24 5.26 -7.91
N CYS A 103 13.98 5.70 -8.94
CA CYS A 103 15.34 5.21 -9.20
C CYS A 103 16.30 5.54 -8.04
N ALA A 104 16.23 6.75 -7.48
CA ALA A 104 17.02 7.15 -6.32
C ALA A 104 16.68 6.30 -5.09
N MET A 105 15.39 6.07 -4.83
CA MET A 105 14.92 5.22 -3.72
C MET A 105 15.42 3.78 -3.87
N LEU A 106 15.32 3.19 -5.06
CA LEU A 106 15.85 1.86 -5.35
C LEU A 106 17.38 1.82 -5.20
N GLY A 107 18.10 2.82 -5.71
CA GLY A 107 19.54 2.95 -5.55
C GLY A 107 19.98 3.04 -4.09
N ILE A 108 19.27 3.85 -3.29
CA ILE A 108 19.51 3.96 -1.83
C ILE A 108 19.22 2.63 -1.14
N ALA A 109 18.15 1.93 -1.50
CA ALA A 109 17.81 0.63 -0.92
C ALA A 109 18.89 -0.42 -1.22
N VAL A 110 19.38 -0.49 -2.46
CA VAL A 110 20.48 -1.39 -2.87
C VAL A 110 21.78 -1.01 -2.15
N TYR A 111 22.13 0.28 -2.12
CA TYR A 111 23.32 0.77 -1.43
C TYR A 111 23.27 0.48 0.09
N ALA A 112 22.15 0.74 0.73
CA ALA A 112 21.94 0.45 2.15
C ALA A 112 22.01 -1.06 2.42
N GLY A 113 21.41 -1.89 1.56
CA GLY A 113 21.52 -3.34 1.64
C GLY A 113 22.98 -3.82 1.55
N TYR A 114 23.73 -3.27 0.59
CA TYR A 114 25.12 -3.66 0.39
C TYR A 114 26.06 -3.18 1.51
N THR A 115 25.88 -1.94 2.02
CA THR A 115 26.83 -1.34 2.98
C THR A 115 26.43 -1.49 4.44
N LYS A 116 25.14 -1.68 4.74
CA LYS A 116 24.61 -1.71 6.11
C LYS A 116 24.20 -3.09 6.59
N ILE A 117 24.01 -4.06 5.69
CA ILE A 117 23.77 -5.45 6.08
C ILE A 117 25.13 -6.14 6.18
N ASN A 118 25.70 -6.12 7.38
CA ASN A 118 26.92 -6.87 7.66
C ASN A 118 26.53 -8.30 8.11
N LEU A 119 26.62 -9.25 7.19
CA LEU A 119 26.32 -10.65 7.46
C LEU A 119 27.15 -11.21 8.62
N ALA A 120 28.42 -10.77 8.74
CA ALA A 120 29.28 -11.21 9.85
C ALA A 120 28.80 -10.69 11.21
N GLU A 121 28.25 -9.47 11.29
CA GLU A 121 27.63 -8.98 12.53
C GLU A 121 26.35 -9.75 12.87
N PHE A 122 25.56 -10.08 11.85
CA PHE A 122 24.37 -10.90 12.03
C PHE A 122 24.73 -12.31 12.51
N GLU A 123 25.75 -12.92 11.92
CA GLU A 123 26.28 -14.22 12.32
C GLU A 123 26.86 -14.20 13.75
N ALA A 124 27.64 -13.17 14.09
CA ALA A 124 28.18 -12.98 15.44
C ALA A 124 27.07 -12.76 16.47
N MET A 125 26.04 -12.00 16.15
CA MET A 125 24.88 -11.80 17.03
C MET A 125 24.16 -13.12 17.30
N TYR A 126 23.99 -13.91 16.28
CA TYR A 126 23.34 -15.19 16.31
C TYR A 126 24.09 -16.23 17.18
N HIS A 127 25.41 -16.29 17.05
CA HIS A 127 26.23 -17.16 17.89
C HIS A 127 26.23 -16.78 19.38
N ARG A 128 25.82 -15.57 19.74
CA ARG A 128 25.66 -15.12 21.15
C ARG A 128 24.32 -15.53 21.76
N LEU A 129 23.31 -15.87 20.97
CA LEU A 129 21.96 -16.21 21.44
C LEU A 129 21.94 -17.32 22.51
N PRO A 130 22.65 -18.46 22.36
CA PRO A 130 22.70 -19.50 23.38
C PRO A 130 23.28 -19.01 24.68
N GLN A 131 24.38 -18.19 24.63
CA GLN A 131 25.02 -17.62 25.82
C GLN A 131 24.10 -16.62 26.54
N ILE A 132 23.34 -15.83 25.79
CA ILE A 132 22.34 -14.90 26.34
C ILE A 132 21.24 -15.68 27.04
N LEU A 133 20.69 -16.74 26.43
CA LEU A 133 19.66 -17.57 27.05
C LEU A 133 20.15 -18.29 28.31
N ALA A 134 21.38 -18.81 28.28
CA ALA A 134 22.00 -19.45 29.45
C ALA A 134 22.23 -18.44 30.59
N SER A 135 22.63 -17.21 30.31
CA SER A 135 22.83 -16.17 31.33
C SER A 135 21.57 -15.81 32.11
N TYR A 136 20.38 -16.05 31.53
CA TYR A 136 19.07 -15.84 32.16
C TYR A 136 18.46 -17.14 32.72
N GLY A 137 19.21 -18.27 32.67
CA GLY A 137 18.72 -19.57 33.16
C GLY A 137 17.59 -20.19 32.37
N VAL A 138 17.38 -19.71 31.14
CA VAL A 138 16.34 -20.22 30.24
C VAL A 138 16.71 -21.63 29.73
N ASP A 139 18.01 -21.95 29.70
CA ASP A 139 18.58 -23.26 29.39
C ASP A 139 17.99 -24.37 30.27
N LYS A 140 17.66 -24.09 31.52
CA LYS A 140 17.06 -25.03 32.46
C LYS A 140 15.63 -25.47 32.09
N TYR A 141 14.94 -24.67 31.29
CA TYR A 141 13.55 -24.93 30.85
C TYR A 141 13.48 -25.45 29.43
N LEU A 142 14.63 -25.52 28.73
CA LEU A 142 14.69 -26.10 27.39
C LEU A 142 15.05 -27.60 27.51
N PRO A 143 14.46 -28.48 26.72
CA PRO A 143 14.89 -29.86 26.62
C PRO A 143 16.41 -29.92 26.30
N GLU A 144 17.15 -30.79 26.95
CA GLU A 144 18.60 -30.96 26.73
C GLU A 144 18.97 -31.27 25.26
N GLU A 145 18.00 -31.76 24.48
CA GLU A 145 18.15 -32.10 23.07
C GLU A 145 18.06 -30.87 22.13
N ILE A 146 17.62 -29.70 22.61
CA ILE A 146 17.44 -28.53 21.77
C ILE A 146 18.65 -27.61 21.90
N ASN A 147 19.63 -27.78 21.03
CA ASN A 147 20.67 -26.79 20.81
C ASN A 147 20.16 -25.69 19.83
N ILE A 148 19.63 -24.60 20.41
CA ILE A 148 19.09 -23.47 19.61
C ILE A 148 20.10 -23.00 18.57
N GLY A 149 21.40 -23.01 18.90
CA GLY A 149 22.50 -22.65 18.00
C GLY A 149 22.60 -23.59 16.79
N GLU A 150 22.51 -24.88 17.00
CA GLU A 150 22.56 -25.87 15.93
C GLU A 150 21.27 -25.86 15.10
N GLU A 151 20.12 -25.74 15.74
CA GLU A 151 18.82 -25.67 15.06
C GLU A 151 18.73 -24.48 14.10
N ILE A 152 19.15 -23.29 14.52
CA ILE A 152 19.14 -22.12 13.65
C ILE A 152 20.23 -22.24 12.57
N SER A 153 21.44 -22.79 12.88
CA SER A 153 22.48 -23.07 11.89
C SER A 153 21.99 -24.09 10.84
N ALA A 154 21.32 -25.15 11.28
CA ALA A 154 20.69 -26.13 10.42
C ALA A 154 19.59 -25.50 9.56
N PHE A 155 18.75 -24.63 10.14
CA PHE A 155 17.74 -23.87 9.41
C PHE A 155 18.37 -23.03 8.30
N PHE A 156 19.41 -22.24 8.59
CA PHE A 156 20.10 -21.43 7.58
C PHE A 156 20.79 -22.30 6.52
N LYS A 157 21.47 -23.37 6.90
CA LYS A 157 22.09 -24.31 5.95
C LYS A 157 21.04 -24.97 5.04
N THR A 158 19.95 -25.45 5.63
CA THR A 158 18.86 -26.12 4.89
C THR A 158 18.15 -25.13 3.95
N HIS A 159 18.02 -23.85 4.36
CA HIS A 159 17.31 -22.85 3.58
C HIS A 159 18.25 -21.96 2.73
N SER A 160 19.57 -22.20 2.75
CA SER A 160 20.54 -21.41 1.97
C SER A 160 20.23 -21.39 0.47
N ALA A 161 19.81 -22.53 -0.09
CA ALA A 161 19.39 -22.63 -1.49
C ALA A 161 18.13 -21.79 -1.77
N ASN A 162 17.19 -21.77 -0.83
CA ASN A 162 15.97 -20.96 -0.92
C ASN A 162 16.29 -19.47 -0.80
N ILE A 163 17.23 -19.07 0.07
CA ILE A 163 17.70 -17.69 0.21
C ILE A 163 18.39 -17.22 -1.07
N MET A 164 19.24 -18.07 -1.66
CA MET A 164 19.91 -17.76 -2.95
C MET A 164 18.89 -17.70 -4.11
N GLN A 165 17.88 -18.57 -4.13
CA GLN A 165 16.80 -18.51 -5.11
C GLN A 165 15.93 -17.25 -4.93
N ALA A 166 15.65 -16.83 -3.69
CA ALA A 166 14.99 -15.57 -3.39
C ALA A 166 15.80 -14.37 -3.90
N GLY A 167 17.13 -14.40 -3.78
CA GLY A 167 18.02 -13.40 -4.36
C GLY A 167 17.88 -13.30 -5.89
N LYS A 168 17.88 -14.44 -6.61
CA LYS A 168 17.64 -14.47 -8.07
C LYS A 168 16.26 -13.93 -8.45
N LYS A 169 15.21 -14.31 -7.71
CA LYS A 169 13.85 -13.77 -7.91
C LYS A 169 13.80 -12.27 -7.66
N SER A 170 14.58 -11.75 -6.70
CA SER A 170 14.68 -10.30 -6.44
C SER A 170 15.25 -9.53 -7.63
N VAL A 171 16.26 -10.08 -8.33
CA VAL A 171 16.79 -9.46 -9.56
C VAL A 171 15.73 -9.41 -10.66
N THR A 172 14.99 -10.50 -10.86
CA THR A 172 13.88 -10.53 -11.82
C THR A 172 12.79 -9.52 -11.46
N SER A 173 12.43 -9.43 -10.17
CA SER A 173 11.47 -8.44 -9.69
C SER A 173 11.95 -7.02 -9.91
N PHE A 174 13.24 -6.74 -9.73
CA PHE A 174 13.85 -5.45 -10.02
C PHE A 174 13.71 -5.06 -11.50
N VAL A 175 13.96 -6.00 -12.41
CA VAL A 175 13.75 -5.78 -13.86
C VAL A 175 12.26 -5.49 -14.14
N TYR A 176 11.33 -6.22 -13.54
CA TYR A 176 9.90 -5.96 -13.70
C TYR A 176 9.49 -4.58 -13.16
N ILE A 177 10.10 -4.12 -12.07
CA ILE A 177 9.87 -2.77 -11.55
C ILE A 177 10.33 -1.72 -12.56
N LEU A 178 11.54 -1.86 -13.12
CA LEU A 178 12.05 -0.91 -14.12
C LEU A 178 11.18 -0.88 -15.38
N ILE A 179 10.81 -2.04 -15.91
CA ILE A 179 9.89 -2.13 -17.05
C ILE A 179 8.56 -1.49 -16.70
N GLY A 180 8.02 -1.75 -15.50
CA GLY A 180 6.77 -1.17 -15.03
C GLY A 180 6.81 0.35 -14.92
N ILE A 181 7.93 0.93 -14.50
CA ILE A 181 8.13 2.39 -14.47
C ILE A 181 8.07 2.95 -15.90
N ILE A 182 8.82 2.35 -16.83
CA ILE A 182 8.86 2.81 -18.23
C ILE A 182 7.45 2.74 -18.85
N VAL A 183 6.78 1.60 -18.73
CA VAL A 183 5.43 1.39 -19.28
C VAL A 183 4.42 2.32 -18.62
N GLY A 184 4.50 2.53 -17.29
CA GLY A 184 3.63 3.45 -16.56
C GLY A 184 3.75 4.91 -17.02
N ILE A 185 4.99 5.36 -17.27
CA ILE A 185 5.28 6.69 -17.85
C ILE A 185 4.69 6.79 -19.26
N MET A 186 4.97 5.80 -20.11
CA MET A 186 4.46 5.76 -21.49
C MET A 186 2.93 5.79 -21.53
N LEU A 187 2.27 4.96 -20.70
CA LEU A 187 0.82 4.89 -20.62
C LEU A 187 0.22 6.24 -20.19
N LYS A 188 0.79 6.88 -19.15
CA LYS A 188 0.30 8.17 -18.67
C LYS A 188 0.50 9.26 -19.73
N THR A 189 1.63 9.26 -20.42
CA THR A 189 1.93 10.23 -21.48
C THR A 189 1.00 10.05 -22.67
N HIS A 190 0.75 8.81 -23.09
CA HIS A 190 -0.17 8.49 -24.17
C HIS A 190 -1.61 8.95 -23.85
N VAL A 191 -2.10 8.66 -22.64
CA VAL A 191 -3.45 9.06 -22.20
C VAL A 191 -3.62 10.59 -22.18
N VAL A 192 -2.57 11.34 -21.84
CA VAL A 192 -2.61 12.82 -21.88
C VAL A 192 -2.69 13.35 -23.31
N HIS A 193 -1.98 12.70 -24.25
CA HIS A 193 -1.99 13.11 -25.66
C HIS A 193 -3.26 12.69 -26.40
N SER A 194 -3.87 11.54 -26.03
CA SER A 194 -5.03 10.98 -26.73
C SER A 194 -6.39 11.46 -26.18
N LYS A 195 -6.44 12.45 -25.31
CA LYS A 195 -7.71 13.04 -24.83
C LYS A 195 -8.63 13.58 -25.95
N GLN A 196 -8.14 13.69 -27.19
CA GLN A 196 -8.90 14.06 -28.37
C GLN A 196 -9.46 12.86 -29.16
N ALA A 197 -8.98 11.63 -28.90
CA ALA A 197 -9.54 10.45 -29.53
C ALA A 197 -10.82 10.05 -28.76
N GLN A 198 -11.98 10.43 -29.29
CA GLN A 198 -13.25 9.86 -28.85
C GLN A 198 -13.24 8.38 -29.25
N TYR A 199 -13.07 7.50 -28.26
CA TYR A 199 -13.30 6.07 -28.46
C TYR A 199 -14.82 5.85 -28.60
N THR A 200 -15.29 5.84 -29.86
CA THR A 200 -16.72 5.75 -30.19
C THR A 200 -17.27 4.32 -30.13
N GLY A 201 -16.44 3.35 -29.83
CA GLY A 201 -16.86 1.95 -29.72
C GLY A 201 -17.44 1.63 -28.34
N PHE A 202 -18.64 1.08 -28.30
CA PHE A 202 -19.36 0.74 -27.08
C PHE A 202 -18.58 -0.19 -26.13
N LEU A 203 -17.81 -1.14 -26.65
CA LEU A 203 -16.95 -2.02 -25.88
C LEU A 203 -15.72 -1.27 -25.32
N SER A 204 -15.14 -0.35 -26.09
CA SER A 204 -13.98 0.43 -25.66
C SER A 204 -14.33 1.37 -24.51
N GLU A 205 -15.49 1.97 -24.51
CA GLU A 205 -15.99 2.81 -23.41
C GLU A 205 -16.15 2.00 -22.12
N SER A 206 -16.79 0.82 -22.21
CA SER A 206 -16.96 -0.07 -21.06
C SER A 206 -15.62 -0.55 -20.48
N LEU A 207 -14.64 -0.89 -21.32
CA LEU A 207 -13.30 -1.29 -20.89
C LEU A 207 -12.53 -0.14 -20.21
N ILE A 208 -12.60 1.07 -20.76
CA ILE A 208 -11.96 2.26 -20.17
C ILE A 208 -12.57 2.58 -18.81
N LYS A 209 -13.89 2.50 -18.68
CA LYS A 209 -14.60 2.70 -17.42
C LYS A 209 -14.12 1.72 -16.35
N ARG A 210 -13.99 0.41 -16.70
CA ARG A 210 -13.47 -0.62 -15.77
C ARG A 210 -12.03 -0.39 -15.39
N LEU A 211 -11.16 -0.09 -16.36
CA LEU A 211 -9.76 0.22 -16.08
C LEU A 211 -9.62 1.44 -15.19
N SER A 212 -10.43 2.47 -15.40
CA SER A 212 -10.49 3.66 -14.56
C SER A 212 -10.98 3.34 -13.13
N GLY A 213 -12.01 2.50 -13.00
CA GLY A 213 -12.52 2.03 -11.71
C GLY A 213 -11.47 1.22 -10.94
N PHE A 214 -10.79 0.29 -11.62
CA PHE A 214 -9.72 -0.51 -11.04
C PHE A 214 -8.52 0.36 -10.60
N LYS A 215 -8.09 1.29 -11.46
CA LYS A 215 -7.05 2.27 -11.13
C LYS A 215 -7.42 3.10 -9.89
N THR A 216 -8.66 3.53 -9.78
CA THR A 216 -9.12 4.31 -8.62
C THR A 216 -9.09 3.46 -7.36
N SER A 217 -9.54 2.22 -7.42
CA SER A 217 -9.49 1.28 -6.29
C SER A 217 -8.04 0.96 -5.88
N PHE A 218 -7.14 0.78 -6.85
CA PHE A 218 -5.71 0.63 -6.59
C PHE A 218 -5.14 1.84 -5.86
N LYS A 219 -5.43 3.06 -6.36
CA LYS A 219 -4.97 4.31 -5.75
C LYS A 219 -5.43 4.44 -4.30
N ASP A 220 -6.69 4.14 -4.02
CA ASP A 220 -7.28 4.27 -2.69
C ASP A 220 -6.62 3.30 -1.70
N VAL A 221 -6.47 2.02 -2.10
CA VAL A 221 -5.78 1.00 -1.29
C VAL A 221 -4.30 1.36 -1.10
N PHE A 222 -3.61 1.78 -2.17
CA PHE A 222 -2.19 2.15 -2.10
C PHE A 222 -1.96 3.35 -1.18
N VAL A 223 -2.77 4.41 -1.31
CA VAL A 223 -2.66 5.60 -0.45
C VAL A 223 -2.96 5.25 1.01
N ALA A 224 -3.96 4.38 1.26
CA ALA A 224 -4.22 3.87 2.60
C ALA A 224 -2.98 3.15 3.16
N GLN A 225 -2.38 2.26 2.37
CA GLN A 225 -1.23 1.47 2.79
C GLN A 225 0.01 2.32 3.06
N VAL A 226 0.27 3.35 2.23
CA VAL A 226 1.34 4.33 2.48
C VAL A 226 1.13 5.08 3.79
N LYS A 227 -0.10 5.53 4.09
CA LYS A 227 -0.42 6.19 5.36
C LYS A 227 -0.16 5.28 6.56
N ILE A 228 -0.65 4.03 6.50
CA ILE A 228 -0.49 3.03 7.55
C ILE A 228 1.00 2.74 7.78
N SER A 229 1.74 2.45 6.71
CA SER A 229 3.17 2.18 6.76
C SER A 229 3.97 3.36 7.32
N THR A 230 3.62 4.61 6.94
CA THR A 230 4.27 5.81 7.47
C THR A 230 4.06 5.94 8.98
N VAL A 231 2.83 5.79 9.46
CA VAL A 231 2.55 5.87 10.90
C VAL A 231 3.27 4.77 11.67
N ASN A 232 3.22 3.53 11.18
CA ASN A 232 3.91 2.40 11.80
C ASN A 232 5.43 2.62 11.85
N THR A 233 6.00 3.13 10.76
CA THR A 233 7.43 3.47 10.69
C THR A 233 7.82 4.58 11.68
N LEU A 234 7.00 5.63 11.80
CA LEU A 234 7.24 6.72 12.76
C LEU A 234 7.21 6.22 14.20
N LEU A 235 6.24 5.38 14.55
CA LEU A 235 6.13 4.80 15.89
C LEU A 235 7.31 3.86 16.17
N THR A 236 7.70 3.03 15.20
CA THR A 236 8.88 2.14 15.34
C THR A 236 10.18 2.95 15.40
N ALA A 237 10.32 4.02 14.62
CA ALA A 237 11.47 4.90 14.71
C ALA A 237 11.56 5.57 16.08
N LEU A 238 10.45 6.10 16.62
CA LEU A 238 10.39 6.65 17.98
C LEU A 238 10.82 5.59 19.03
N TYR A 239 10.36 4.36 18.85
CA TYR A 239 10.76 3.26 19.73
C TYR A 239 12.26 2.96 19.64
N LEU A 240 12.80 2.76 18.43
CA LEU A 240 14.19 2.36 18.20
C LEU A 240 15.21 3.47 18.52
N PHE A 241 14.87 4.74 18.25
CA PHE A 241 15.81 5.86 18.40
C PHE A 241 15.64 6.65 19.70
N VAL A 242 14.46 6.55 20.35
CA VAL A 242 14.18 7.32 21.57
C VAL A 242 13.90 6.40 22.76
N ALA A 243 12.89 5.54 22.70
CA ALA A 243 12.44 4.76 23.84
C ALA A 243 13.48 3.74 24.31
N LEU A 244 14.06 2.96 23.40
CA LEU A 244 15.10 1.97 23.75
C LEU A 244 16.38 2.62 24.28
N PRO A 245 16.95 3.67 23.65
CA PRO A 245 18.11 4.36 24.20
C PRO A 245 17.86 5.01 25.57
N ALA A 246 16.67 5.57 25.81
CA ALA A 246 16.27 6.11 27.12
C ALA A 246 16.23 5.01 28.20
N ALA A 247 15.94 3.76 27.83
CA ALA A 247 16.03 2.59 28.70
C ALA A 247 17.45 1.99 28.80
N GLY A 248 18.47 2.66 28.23
CA GLY A 248 19.87 2.17 28.22
C GLY A 248 20.15 1.06 27.21
N ILE A 249 19.20 0.76 26.31
CA ILE A 249 19.32 -0.31 25.31
C ILE A 249 19.66 0.30 23.95
N SER A 250 20.79 -0.10 23.38
CA SER A 250 21.18 0.31 22.01
C SER A 250 21.17 -0.88 21.09
N LEU A 251 20.27 -0.87 20.11
CA LEU A 251 20.19 -1.93 19.10
C LEU A 251 21.10 -1.62 17.90
N PRO A 252 21.71 -2.65 17.28
CA PRO A 252 22.32 -2.51 15.97
C PRO A 252 21.24 -2.34 14.88
N PHE A 253 21.62 -1.88 13.70
CA PHE A 253 20.77 -1.80 12.50
C PHE A 253 19.48 -0.96 12.64
N LYS A 254 19.38 0.01 13.57
CA LYS A 254 18.17 0.82 13.79
C LYS A 254 17.61 1.43 12.50
N THR A 255 18.49 2.04 11.68
CA THR A 255 18.11 2.68 10.41
C THR A 255 17.61 1.64 9.42
N THR A 256 18.30 0.50 9.29
CA THR A 256 17.90 -0.60 8.39
C THR A 256 16.56 -1.18 8.80
N LEU A 257 16.33 -1.37 10.11
CA LEU A 257 15.04 -1.82 10.63
C LEU A 257 13.92 -0.82 10.33
N THR A 258 14.17 0.48 10.52
CA THR A 258 13.19 1.52 10.22
C THR A 258 12.84 1.55 8.73
N CYS A 259 13.82 1.44 7.85
CA CYS A 259 13.59 1.31 6.41
C CYS A 259 12.82 0.03 6.08
N LEU A 260 13.19 -1.10 6.70
CA LEU A 260 12.49 -2.38 6.51
C LEU A 260 11.01 -2.28 6.89
N VAL A 261 10.71 -1.65 8.05
CA VAL A 261 9.32 -1.44 8.50
C VAL A 261 8.52 -0.63 7.48
N PHE A 262 9.12 0.42 6.90
CA PHE A 262 8.44 1.22 5.88
C PHE A 262 8.15 0.42 4.61
N PHE A 263 9.18 -0.17 4.02
CA PHE A 263 9.03 -0.85 2.72
C PHE A 263 8.23 -2.15 2.84
N ALA A 264 8.48 -2.95 3.87
CA ALA A 264 7.69 -4.14 4.13
C ALA A 264 6.24 -3.76 4.44
N GLY A 265 6.02 -2.72 5.25
CA GLY A 265 4.70 -2.21 5.59
C GLY A 265 3.86 -1.73 4.40
N LEU A 266 4.43 -1.53 3.21
CA LEU A 266 3.67 -1.29 1.99
C LEU A 266 2.94 -2.53 1.48
N ILE A 267 3.35 -3.73 1.93
CA ILE A 267 2.68 -5.00 1.61
C ILE A 267 1.67 -5.29 2.72
N PRO A 268 0.38 -5.36 2.41
CA PRO A 268 -0.65 -5.59 3.42
C PRO A 268 -0.40 -6.88 4.22
N VAL A 269 -0.57 -6.82 5.53
CA VAL A 269 -0.48 -7.93 6.49
C VAL A 269 0.92 -8.58 6.58
N ILE A 270 1.46 -9.11 5.48
CA ILE A 270 2.75 -9.81 5.47
C ILE A 270 3.91 -8.87 5.82
N GLY A 271 3.85 -7.63 5.34
CA GLY A 271 4.92 -6.66 5.57
C GLY A 271 5.19 -6.42 7.03
N ASN A 272 4.15 -6.26 7.81
CA ASN A 272 4.26 -6.06 9.26
C ASN A 272 4.74 -7.30 9.98
N LEU A 273 4.33 -8.49 9.54
CA LEU A 273 4.83 -9.74 10.11
C LEU A 273 6.35 -9.86 9.92
N ILE A 274 6.85 -9.60 8.70
CA ILE A 274 8.28 -9.66 8.38
C ILE A 274 9.07 -8.63 9.19
N SER A 275 8.63 -7.37 9.19
CA SER A 275 9.34 -6.30 9.89
C SER A 275 9.33 -6.47 11.40
N ASN A 276 8.21 -6.88 11.98
CA ASN A 276 8.08 -7.13 13.42
C ASN A 276 8.95 -8.30 13.86
N THR A 277 8.96 -9.39 13.10
CA THR A 277 9.84 -10.53 13.35
C THR A 277 11.30 -10.12 13.32
N ALA A 278 11.73 -9.31 12.35
CA ALA A 278 13.09 -8.82 12.25
C ALA A 278 13.48 -7.96 13.47
N VAL A 279 12.60 -7.06 13.92
CA VAL A 279 12.84 -6.23 15.12
C VAL A 279 13.00 -7.10 16.35
N VAL A 280 12.14 -8.12 16.57
CA VAL A 280 12.24 -9.02 17.73
C VAL A 280 13.53 -9.84 17.68
N ILE A 281 13.87 -10.43 16.54
CA ILE A 281 15.07 -11.27 16.40
C ILE A 281 16.32 -10.45 16.70
N ILE A 282 16.45 -9.24 16.14
CA ILE A 282 17.61 -8.37 16.35
C ILE A 282 17.65 -7.88 17.82
N SER A 283 16.52 -7.59 18.43
CA SER A 283 16.44 -7.21 19.84
C SER A 283 16.84 -8.37 20.75
N LEU A 284 16.39 -9.59 20.45
CA LEU A 284 16.73 -10.79 21.21
C LEU A 284 18.24 -11.10 21.12
N GLY A 285 18.84 -10.94 19.95
CA GLY A 285 20.27 -11.09 19.74
C GLY A 285 21.13 -10.05 20.47
N ASN A 286 20.54 -8.93 20.92
CA ASN A 286 21.21 -7.95 21.75
C ASN A 286 21.12 -8.30 23.25
N SER A 287 19.91 -8.59 23.75
CA SER A 287 19.65 -9.09 25.10
C SER A 287 18.25 -9.64 25.23
N LEU A 288 18.02 -10.56 26.19
CA LEU A 288 16.68 -11.09 26.47
C LEU A 288 15.70 -9.96 26.88
N THR A 289 16.16 -9.02 27.69
CA THR A 289 15.38 -7.85 28.11
C THR A 289 14.96 -7.02 26.90
N ALA A 290 15.89 -6.73 25.96
CA ALA A 290 15.57 -6.02 24.74
C ALA A 290 14.54 -6.76 23.88
N GLY A 291 14.67 -8.09 23.78
CA GLY A 291 13.73 -8.95 23.07
C GLY A 291 12.32 -8.91 23.65
N ILE A 292 12.20 -9.05 24.97
CA ILE A 292 10.91 -9.01 25.68
C ILE A 292 10.26 -7.63 25.53
N VAL A 293 11.01 -6.55 25.77
CA VAL A 293 10.51 -5.17 25.64
C VAL A 293 10.06 -4.90 24.21
N SER A 294 10.84 -5.37 23.22
CA SER A 294 10.45 -5.22 21.79
C SER A 294 9.20 -6.04 21.46
N LEU A 295 9.07 -7.23 22.00
CA LEU A 295 7.86 -8.05 21.79
C LEU A 295 6.61 -7.36 22.38
N ILE A 296 6.71 -6.83 23.61
CA ILE A 296 5.61 -6.09 24.24
C ILE A 296 5.25 -4.86 23.39
N PHE A 297 6.26 -4.08 22.98
CA PHE A 297 6.05 -2.92 22.11
C PHE A 297 5.32 -3.31 20.81
N LEU A 298 5.75 -4.39 20.16
CA LEU A 298 5.16 -4.84 18.91
C LEU A 298 3.73 -5.35 19.07
N VAL A 299 3.40 -6.00 20.19
CA VAL A 299 2.01 -6.39 20.50
C VAL A 299 1.12 -5.15 20.65
N VAL A 300 1.61 -4.12 21.33
CA VAL A 300 0.89 -2.85 21.51
C VAL A 300 0.70 -2.13 20.17
N ILE A 301 1.76 -2.04 19.37
CA ILE A 301 1.73 -1.43 18.04
C ILE A 301 0.78 -2.19 17.11
N HIS A 302 0.84 -3.51 17.12
CA HIS A 302 -0.05 -4.33 16.28
C HIS A 302 -1.53 -4.10 16.60
N LYS A 303 -1.86 -3.94 17.89
CA LYS A 303 -3.23 -3.57 18.29
C LYS A 303 -3.61 -2.15 17.84
N ALA A 304 -2.69 -1.19 17.98
CA ALA A 304 -2.90 0.18 17.51
C ALA A 304 -3.04 0.22 15.97
N GLU A 305 -2.26 -0.55 15.26
CA GLU A 305 -2.33 -0.71 13.81
C GLU A 305 -3.65 -1.32 13.35
N TYR A 306 -4.15 -2.35 14.04
CA TYR A 306 -5.47 -2.91 13.74
C TYR A 306 -6.57 -1.84 13.80
N PHE A 307 -6.53 -0.99 14.83
CA PHE A 307 -7.46 0.12 14.98
C PHE A 307 -7.30 1.18 13.87
N LEU A 308 -6.05 1.50 13.52
CA LEU A 308 -5.71 2.44 12.47
C LEU A 308 -6.14 1.93 11.08
N ASN A 309 -5.91 0.65 10.81
CA ASN A 309 -6.35 -0.02 9.59
C ASN A 309 -7.87 0.00 9.45
N ALA A 310 -8.60 -0.32 10.53
CA ALA A 310 -10.06 -0.28 10.53
C ALA A 310 -10.59 1.12 10.21
N LYS A 311 -9.92 2.17 10.69
CA LYS A 311 -10.30 3.56 10.44
C LYS A 311 -9.91 4.01 9.03
N ILE A 312 -8.66 3.81 8.62
CA ILE A 312 -8.13 4.32 7.33
C ILE A 312 -8.71 3.55 6.14
N ILE A 313 -8.73 2.21 6.22
CA ILE A 313 -9.25 1.37 5.12
C ILE A 313 -10.78 1.41 5.12
N GLY A 314 -11.42 1.41 6.30
CA GLY A 314 -12.88 1.50 6.42
C GLY A 314 -13.44 2.75 5.76
N GLU A 315 -12.80 3.90 5.93
CA GLU A 315 -13.21 5.17 5.30
C GLU A 315 -12.98 5.18 3.77
N GLN A 316 -11.94 4.50 3.27
CA GLN A 316 -11.58 4.59 1.84
C GLN A 316 -12.19 3.48 0.97
N VAL A 317 -12.39 2.29 1.52
CA VAL A 317 -12.82 1.10 0.76
C VAL A 317 -14.22 0.64 1.17
N ASN A 318 -14.76 1.18 2.26
CA ASN A 318 -16.03 0.75 2.88
C ASN A 318 -16.06 -0.77 3.15
N ALA A 319 -14.91 -1.34 3.52
CA ALA A 319 -14.72 -2.78 3.71
C ALA A 319 -14.60 -3.12 5.20
N LYS A 320 -15.24 -4.20 5.61
CA LYS A 320 -15.02 -4.76 6.95
C LYS A 320 -13.72 -5.57 6.97
N ALA A 321 -13.00 -5.53 8.09
CA ALA A 321 -11.70 -6.20 8.22
C ALA A 321 -11.75 -7.70 7.91
N PHE A 322 -12.81 -8.40 8.34
CA PHE A 322 -12.95 -9.84 8.08
C PHE A 322 -13.18 -10.17 6.60
N GLU A 323 -13.88 -9.29 5.85
CA GLU A 323 -14.10 -9.44 4.41
C GLU A 323 -12.76 -9.42 3.65
N LEU A 324 -11.92 -8.44 4.00
CA LEU A 324 -10.57 -8.32 3.42
C LEU A 324 -9.70 -9.52 3.77
N LEU A 325 -9.72 -9.97 5.03
CA LEU A 325 -8.94 -11.11 5.47
C LEU A 325 -9.33 -12.38 4.71
N LEU A 326 -10.63 -12.63 4.55
CA LEU A 326 -11.13 -13.81 3.84
C LEU A 326 -10.70 -13.81 2.36
N VAL A 327 -10.85 -12.66 1.69
CA VAL A 327 -10.41 -12.51 0.29
C VAL A 327 -8.89 -12.70 0.17
N MET A 328 -8.11 -12.18 1.12
CA MET A 328 -6.65 -12.33 1.13
C MET A 328 -6.23 -13.80 1.30
N ILE A 329 -6.89 -14.57 2.17
CA ILE A 329 -6.63 -16.01 2.35
C ILE A 329 -6.94 -16.77 1.05
N VAL A 330 -8.08 -16.49 0.42
CA VAL A 330 -8.45 -17.14 -0.85
C VAL A 330 -7.44 -16.81 -1.96
N PHE A 331 -7.07 -15.54 -2.09
CA PHE A 331 -6.10 -15.11 -3.11
C PHE A 331 -4.69 -15.63 -2.85
N GLU A 332 -4.31 -15.74 -1.57
CA GLU A 332 -3.04 -16.36 -1.18
C GLU A 332 -2.99 -17.82 -1.59
N HIS A 333 -4.02 -18.57 -1.27
CA HIS A 333 -4.09 -19.98 -1.62
C HIS A 333 -4.06 -20.23 -3.14
N LEU A 334 -4.73 -19.37 -3.93
CA LEU A 334 -4.81 -19.51 -5.38
C LEU A 334 -3.56 -18.98 -6.11
N PHE A 335 -2.96 -17.89 -5.63
CA PHE A 335 -1.96 -17.12 -6.36
C PHE A 335 -0.71 -16.78 -5.53
N GLY A 336 -0.60 -17.28 -4.30
CA GLY A 336 0.52 -17.02 -3.39
C GLY A 336 0.62 -15.56 -2.98
N ILE A 337 1.86 -15.11 -2.70
CA ILE A 337 2.15 -13.74 -2.21
C ILE A 337 1.60 -12.65 -3.16
N GLY A 338 1.67 -12.88 -4.48
CA GLY A 338 1.11 -11.95 -5.47
C GLY A 338 -0.40 -11.77 -5.31
N GLY A 339 -1.10 -12.84 -4.94
CA GLY A 339 -2.53 -12.80 -4.62
C GLY A 339 -2.82 -11.89 -3.44
N ILE A 340 -2.07 -12.00 -2.34
CA ILE A 340 -2.26 -11.17 -1.15
C ILE A 340 -2.12 -9.68 -1.47
N VAL A 341 -1.15 -9.31 -2.31
CA VAL A 341 -0.91 -7.91 -2.69
C VAL A 341 -2.08 -7.33 -3.47
N LEU A 342 -2.67 -8.09 -4.39
CA LEU A 342 -3.77 -7.62 -5.23
C LEU A 342 -5.16 -7.85 -4.61
N ALA A 343 -5.32 -8.75 -3.65
CA ALA A 343 -6.60 -9.08 -3.03
C ALA A 343 -7.38 -7.83 -2.52
N PRO A 344 -6.78 -6.90 -1.75
CA PRO A 344 -7.49 -5.70 -1.29
C PRO A 344 -7.97 -4.80 -2.44
N VAL A 345 -7.17 -4.71 -3.51
CA VAL A 345 -7.49 -3.88 -4.69
C VAL A 345 -8.66 -4.51 -5.46
N CYS A 346 -8.59 -5.81 -5.70
CA CYS A 346 -9.65 -6.57 -6.38
C CYS A 346 -10.96 -6.51 -5.61
N TYR A 347 -10.89 -6.67 -4.29
CA TYR A 347 -12.06 -6.56 -3.42
C TYR A 347 -12.66 -5.15 -3.43
N ALA A 348 -11.82 -4.11 -3.28
CA ALA A 348 -12.25 -2.72 -3.32
C ALA A 348 -12.92 -2.36 -4.65
N TYR A 349 -12.35 -2.83 -5.76
CA TYR A 349 -12.94 -2.65 -7.08
C TYR A 349 -14.27 -3.37 -7.21
N LEU A 350 -14.32 -4.66 -6.86
CA LEU A 350 -15.55 -5.46 -6.96
C LEU A 350 -16.67 -4.87 -6.09
N LYS A 351 -16.37 -4.49 -4.86
CA LYS A 351 -17.36 -3.90 -3.95
C LYS A 351 -17.92 -2.59 -4.50
N LYS A 352 -17.07 -1.70 -5.02
CA LYS A 352 -17.53 -0.44 -5.66
C LYS A 352 -18.41 -0.71 -6.88
N GLU A 353 -18.06 -1.70 -7.69
CA GLU A 353 -18.83 -2.08 -8.87
C GLU A 353 -20.22 -2.62 -8.48
N LEU A 354 -20.26 -3.53 -7.47
CA LEU A 354 -21.52 -4.08 -6.96
C LEU A 354 -22.43 -3.01 -6.32
N MET A 355 -21.84 -2.05 -5.59
CA MET A 355 -22.58 -0.90 -5.04
C MET A 355 -23.09 0.03 -6.14
N ALA A 356 -22.31 0.31 -7.17
CA ALA A 356 -22.70 1.15 -8.29
C ALA A 356 -23.91 0.57 -9.06
N HIS A 357 -23.99 -0.76 -9.12
CA HIS A 357 -25.12 -1.48 -9.73
C HIS A 357 -26.25 -1.82 -8.73
N ARG A 358 -26.20 -1.31 -7.49
CA ARG A 358 -27.19 -1.57 -6.42
C ARG A 358 -27.44 -3.06 -6.14
N ILE A 359 -26.43 -3.92 -6.37
CA ILE A 359 -26.50 -5.35 -6.06
C ILE A 359 -26.29 -5.56 -4.54
N ILE A 360 -25.48 -4.69 -3.94
CA ILE A 360 -25.26 -4.63 -2.49
C ILE A 360 -25.49 -3.19 -2.01
N GLY A 361 -26.00 -3.05 -0.77
CA GLY A 361 -26.28 -1.77 -0.13
C GLY A 361 -25.20 -1.33 0.86
#